data_176ac22f1901fa0eebca5ce0a948329d
#
_entry.id   176ac22f1901fa0eebca5ce0a948329d
#
_cell.length_a   1.000
_cell.length_b   1.000
_cell.length_c   1.000
_cell.angle_alpha   90.00
_cell.angle_beta   90.00
_cell.angle_gamma   90.00
#
_symmetry.space_group_name_H-M   'P 1'
#
loop_
_entity.id
_entity.type
_entity.pdbx_description
1 polymer ?
#
loop_
_entity_poly.entity_id
_entity_poly.type
_entity_poly.pdbx_seq_one_letter_code
_entity_poly.pdbx_strand_id
1 'polypeptide(L)'
;MLNFRVSGEGKTIVFLHGFLESLTMWDYLPLEQLGSRNIFIDLPGHGKSPLTDNSEHASLEFMADEVIAVLAHLEVTEFSLVGHSMGAYVGLILKQKLESCNLLVLLNSNFWCDNEQKKIDRLRVVKIVLKAKNIFINEAIPNLFWKPELHKDEIKKLKDEALKMSSEAIAYATLAMRDRKDFSKEINQTPSGYVLIHGVYDKLVSISDLESRINSLTQLNIITNAGHMSHIENSEEIMEVLSKIF
;
A
#
# COMPACT_ATOMS: atom_id res chain seq x y z
N MET A 1 -17.36 7.55 -7.04
CA MET A 1 -15.98 8.09 -7.03
C MET A 1 -15.37 7.86 -5.66
N LEU A 2 -14.12 7.49 -5.58
CA LEU A 2 -13.40 7.30 -4.33
C LEU A 2 -13.23 8.62 -3.57
N ASN A 3 -13.07 8.53 -2.24
CA ASN A 3 -12.68 9.66 -1.41
C ASN A 3 -11.20 9.96 -1.62
N PHE A 4 -10.86 11.23 -1.77
CA PHE A 4 -9.48 11.67 -1.93
C PHE A 4 -9.24 13.02 -1.25
N ARG A 5 -7.96 13.35 -1.03
CA ARG A 5 -7.47 14.63 -0.55
C ARG A 5 -6.34 15.09 -1.45
N VAL A 6 -6.30 16.37 -1.77
CA VAL A 6 -5.21 17.01 -2.54
C VAL A 6 -4.57 18.07 -1.67
N SER A 7 -3.25 18.17 -1.68
CA SER A 7 -2.48 19.23 -1.01
C SER A 7 -1.21 19.57 -1.79
N GLY A 8 -0.72 20.79 -1.62
CA GLY A 8 0.49 21.28 -2.28
C GLY A 8 0.31 21.56 -3.77
N GLU A 9 1.40 21.98 -4.40
CA GLU A 9 1.50 22.30 -5.83
C GLU A 9 2.82 21.77 -6.39
N GLY A 10 2.91 21.63 -7.72
CA GLY A 10 4.13 21.12 -8.38
C GLY A 10 3.90 19.78 -9.06
N LYS A 11 4.95 18.95 -9.12
CA LYS A 11 4.85 17.59 -9.69
C LYS A 11 3.87 16.74 -8.89
N THR A 12 3.04 15.98 -9.58
CA THR A 12 2.03 15.16 -8.92
C THR A 12 2.61 13.87 -8.35
N ILE A 13 2.35 13.62 -7.07
CA ILE A 13 2.61 12.35 -6.41
C ILE A 13 1.28 11.79 -5.88
N VAL A 14 0.98 10.56 -6.25
CA VAL A 14 -0.20 9.82 -5.79
C VAL A 14 0.20 8.90 -4.65
N PHE A 15 -0.57 8.88 -3.58
CA PHE A 15 -0.32 8.09 -2.38
C PHE A 15 -1.46 7.10 -2.16
N LEU A 16 -1.15 5.79 -2.16
CA LEU A 16 -2.08 4.70 -1.93
C LEU A 16 -1.72 3.94 -0.65
N HIS A 17 -2.67 3.84 0.25
CA HIS A 17 -2.53 3.18 1.55
C HIS A 17 -2.57 1.65 1.47
N GLY A 18 -2.22 0.97 2.55
CA GLY A 18 -2.25 -0.47 2.69
C GLY A 18 -3.61 -1.05 3.12
N PHE A 19 -3.63 -2.36 3.31
CA PHE A 19 -4.79 -3.10 3.81
C PHE A 19 -5.11 -2.70 5.26
N LEU A 20 -6.40 -2.52 5.59
CA LEU A 20 -6.91 -2.02 6.88
C LEU A 20 -6.54 -0.57 7.23
N GLU A 21 -6.01 0.18 6.29
CA GLU A 21 -5.61 1.56 6.44
C GLU A 21 -6.55 2.51 5.67
N SER A 22 -6.25 3.79 5.69
CA SER A 22 -6.90 4.84 4.90
C SER A 22 -5.88 5.90 4.48
N LEU A 23 -6.31 6.89 3.71
CA LEU A 23 -5.45 8.01 3.33
C LEU A 23 -4.84 8.76 4.53
N THR A 24 -5.40 8.60 5.73
CA THR A 24 -4.89 9.25 6.95
C THR A 24 -3.57 8.66 7.44
N MET A 25 -3.16 7.46 6.96
CA MET A 25 -1.86 6.90 7.27
C MET A 25 -0.70 7.83 6.84
N TRP A 26 -0.92 8.62 5.81
CA TRP A 26 0.08 9.55 5.29
C TRP A 26 0.27 10.79 6.16
N ASP A 27 -0.60 11.04 7.16
CA ASP A 27 -0.48 12.16 8.10
C ASP A 27 0.68 11.97 9.10
N TYR A 28 1.31 10.80 9.14
CA TYR A 28 2.53 10.55 9.90
C TYR A 28 3.81 11.07 9.22
N LEU A 29 3.71 11.46 7.93
CA LEU A 29 4.84 11.98 7.17
C LEU A 29 4.62 13.46 6.82
N PRO A 30 5.60 14.35 7.04
CA PRO A 30 5.50 15.77 6.66
C PRO A 30 5.71 15.94 5.13
N LEU A 31 4.78 15.39 4.33
CA LEU A 31 4.89 15.29 2.86
C LEU A 31 4.82 16.64 2.15
N GLU A 32 4.41 17.71 2.83
CA GLU A 32 4.51 19.09 2.33
C GLU A 32 5.95 19.51 2.05
N GLN A 33 6.94 18.91 2.72
CA GLN A 33 8.37 19.16 2.50
C GLN A 33 8.87 18.70 1.13
N LEU A 34 8.12 17.84 0.43
CA LEU A 34 8.47 17.40 -0.92
C LEU A 34 8.23 18.47 -1.98
N GLY A 35 7.50 19.56 -1.68
CA GLY A 35 7.20 20.62 -2.63
C GLY A 35 6.42 20.12 -3.86
N SER A 36 5.50 19.16 -3.67
CA SER A 36 4.76 18.46 -4.70
C SER A 36 3.25 18.61 -4.52
N ARG A 37 2.50 18.39 -5.60
CA ARG A 37 1.05 18.21 -5.56
C ARG A 37 0.77 16.77 -5.11
N ASN A 38 0.34 16.59 -3.86
CA ASN A 38 0.10 15.30 -3.26
C ASN A 38 -1.39 14.92 -3.36
N ILE A 39 -1.69 13.74 -3.90
CA ILE A 39 -3.04 13.18 -4.04
C ILE A 39 -3.10 11.90 -3.20
N PHE A 40 -3.89 11.93 -2.14
CA PHE A 40 -4.11 10.78 -1.25
C PHE A 40 -5.47 10.19 -1.54
N ILE A 41 -5.57 8.88 -1.74
CA ILE A 41 -6.81 8.22 -2.15
C ILE A 41 -7.15 7.08 -1.18
N ASP A 42 -8.38 7.06 -0.68
CA ASP A 42 -8.94 5.88 -0.01
C ASP A 42 -9.32 4.84 -1.07
N LEU A 43 -8.70 3.67 -1.01
CA LEU A 43 -9.02 2.55 -1.91
C LEU A 43 -10.45 2.02 -1.67
N PRO A 44 -11.08 1.35 -2.65
CA PRO A 44 -12.43 0.80 -2.50
C PRO A 44 -12.60 -0.01 -1.21
N GLY A 45 -13.65 0.30 -0.46
CA GLY A 45 -13.96 -0.35 0.83
C GLY A 45 -13.13 0.10 2.02
N HIS A 46 -12.22 1.08 1.85
CA HIS A 46 -11.36 1.61 2.91
C HIS A 46 -11.67 3.09 3.18
N GLY A 47 -11.35 3.55 4.40
CA GLY A 47 -11.56 4.93 4.80
C GLY A 47 -13.00 5.39 4.57
N LYS A 48 -13.17 6.42 3.72
CA LYS A 48 -14.48 6.95 3.34
C LYS A 48 -14.95 6.47 1.95
N SER A 49 -14.17 5.65 1.27
CA SER A 49 -14.52 5.09 -0.04
C SER A 49 -15.44 3.88 0.09
N PRO A 50 -16.61 3.86 -0.57
CA PRO A 50 -17.46 2.68 -0.58
C PRO A 50 -16.82 1.54 -1.40
N LEU A 51 -17.18 0.31 -1.11
CA LEU A 51 -16.97 -0.81 -2.01
C LEU A 51 -18.16 -0.87 -2.97
N THR A 52 -17.95 -0.54 -4.23
CA THR A 52 -19.01 -0.48 -5.26
C THR A 52 -18.94 -1.66 -6.24
N ASP A 53 -17.93 -2.52 -6.12
CA ASP A 53 -17.82 -3.72 -6.94
C ASP A 53 -18.89 -4.74 -6.53
N ASN A 54 -19.74 -5.10 -7.49
CA ASN A 54 -20.76 -6.12 -7.36
C ASN A 54 -20.39 -7.39 -8.14
N SER A 55 -19.14 -7.52 -8.60
CA SER A 55 -18.67 -8.72 -9.30
C SER A 55 -18.52 -9.89 -8.34
N GLU A 56 -18.62 -11.12 -8.86
CA GLU A 56 -18.38 -12.34 -8.08
C GLU A 56 -16.90 -12.52 -7.69
N HIS A 57 -16.00 -11.74 -8.30
CA HIS A 57 -14.55 -11.87 -8.13
C HIS A 57 -13.92 -10.57 -7.66
N ALA A 58 -13.37 -10.60 -6.45
CA ALA A 58 -12.58 -9.50 -5.91
C ALA A 58 -11.29 -9.29 -6.75
N SER A 59 -10.96 -8.04 -7.05
CA SER A 59 -9.89 -7.71 -8.00
C SER A 59 -9.14 -6.44 -7.61
N LEU A 60 -7.82 -6.47 -7.68
CA LEU A 60 -6.98 -5.28 -7.57
C LEU A 60 -7.07 -4.42 -8.85
N GLU A 61 -7.40 -5.03 -9.98
CA GLU A 61 -7.67 -4.33 -11.23
C GLU A 61 -8.85 -3.37 -11.09
N PHE A 62 -9.93 -3.80 -10.43
CA PHE A 62 -11.07 -2.92 -10.11
C PHE A 62 -10.60 -1.74 -9.23
N MET A 63 -9.80 -2.01 -8.19
CA MET A 63 -9.27 -0.93 -7.35
C MET A 63 -8.43 0.06 -8.16
N ALA A 64 -7.62 -0.43 -9.10
CA ALA A 64 -6.82 0.42 -9.99
C ALA A 64 -7.69 1.25 -10.93
N ASP A 65 -8.76 0.67 -11.51
CA ASP A 65 -9.68 1.38 -12.40
C ASP A 65 -10.43 2.52 -11.67
N GLU A 66 -10.82 2.30 -10.41
CA GLU A 66 -11.40 3.35 -9.57
C GLU A 66 -10.40 4.48 -9.26
N VAL A 67 -9.12 4.16 -9.07
CA VAL A 67 -8.05 5.18 -8.92
C VAL A 67 -7.86 5.94 -10.24
N ILE A 68 -7.87 5.27 -11.39
CA ILE A 68 -7.81 5.92 -12.72
C ILE A 68 -8.96 6.94 -12.89
N ALA A 69 -10.15 6.59 -12.44
CA ALA A 69 -11.29 7.51 -12.49
C ALA A 69 -11.06 8.79 -11.66
N VAL A 70 -10.42 8.68 -10.49
CA VAL A 70 -10.03 9.85 -9.69
C VAL A 70 -8.96 10.68 -10.40
N LEU A 71 -7.93 10.05 -10.97
CA LEU A 71 -6.87 10.75 -11.70
C LEU A 71 -7.41 11.49 -12.92
N ALA A 72 -8.33 10.87 -13.66
CA ALA A 72 -9.02 11.50 -14.79
C ALA A 72 -9.88 12.69 -14.35
N HIS A 73 -10.62 12.57 -13.24
CA HIS A 73 -11.40 13.67 -12.66
C HIS A 73 -10.53 14.87 -12.24
N LEU A 74 -9.32 14.60 -11.75
CA LEU A 74 -8.35 15.62 -11.34
C LEU A 74 -7.46 16.12 -12.49
N GLU A 75 -7.72 15.66 -13.70
CA GLU A 75 -6.98 15.99 -14.93
C GLU A 75 -5.47 15.76 -14.80
N VAL A 76 -5.08 14.65 -14.12
CA VAL A 76 -3.68 14.28 -13.92
C VAL A 76 -3.14 13.66 -15.20
N THR A 77 -2.14 14.32 -15.81
CA THR A 77 -1.51 13.89 -17.07
C THR A 77 -0.20 13.11 -16.85
N GLU A 78 0.51 13.42 -15.79
CA GLU A 78 1.76 12.72 -15.38
C GLU A 78 1.83 12.67 -13.86
N PHE A 79 2.33 11.57 -13.32
CA PHE A 79 2.47 11.40 -11.87
C PHE A 79 3.54 10.36 -11.52
N SER A 80 4.05 10.48 -10.29
CA SER A 80 4.71 9.39 -9.57
C SER A 80 3.76 8.81 -8.53
N LEU A 81 4.00 7.58 -8.09
CA LEU A 81 3.14 6.90 -7.13
C LEU A 81 3.95 6.33 -5.97
N VAL A 82 3.45 6.52 -4.75
CA VAL A 82 3.93 5.84 -3.54
C VAL A 82 2.81 4.94 -3.04
N GLY A 83 3.02 3.63 -3.06
CA GLY A 83 2.05 2.65 -2.56
C GLY A 83 2.60 1.90 -1.36
N HIS A 84 1.86 1.93 -0.25
CA HIS A 84 2.17 1.11 0.92
C HIS A 84 1.50 -0.26 0.81
N SER A 85 2.26 -1.34 0.99
CA SER A 85 1.73 -2.71 1.07
C SER A 85 0.75 -3.02 -0.08
N MET A 86 -0.55 -3.21 0.19
CA MET A 86 -1.60 -3.42 -0.81
C MET A 86 -1.68 -2.26 -1.82
N GLY A 87 -1.47 -1.03 -1.41
CA GLY A 87 -1.46 0.14 -2.30
C GLY A 87 -0.39 0.05 -3.37
N ALA A 88 0.75 -0.60 -3.09
CA ALA A 88 1.77 -0.87 -4.10
C ALA A 88 1.30 -1.94 -5.12
N TYR A 89 0.51 -2.94 -4.71
CA TYR A 89 -0.07 -3.90 -5.67
C TYR A 89 -1.01 -3.22 -6.66
N VAL A 90 -1.83 -2.28 -6.16
CA VAL A 90 -2.67 -1.43 -7.03
C VAL A 90 -1.77 -0.54 -7.91
N GLY A 91 -0.70 0.02 -7.35
CA GLY A 91 0.29 0.83 -8.07
C GLY A 91 0.99 0.09 -9.22
N LEU A 92 1.30 -1.19 -9.05
CA LEU A 92 1.88 -2.03 -10.12
C LEU A 92 0.93 -2.16 -11.32
N ILE A 93 -0.36 -2.32 -11.06
CA ILE A 93 -1.39 -2.38 -12.11
C ILE A 93 -1.54 -1.01 -12.79
N LEU A 94 -1.56 0.07 -12.01
CA LEU A 94 -1.62 1.43 -12.54
C LEU A 94 -0.44 1.72 -13.47
N LYS A 95 0.78 1.38 -13.05
CA LYS A 95 1.98 1.58 -13.86
C LYS A 95 1.99 0.72 -15.12
N GLN A 96 1.40 -0.48 -15.09
CA GLN A 96 1.22 -1.32 -16.28
C GLN A 96 0.18 -0.73 -17.25
N LYS A 97 -0.90 -0.11 -16.72
CA LYS A 97 -1.98 0.45 -17.55
C LYS A 97 -1.69 1.86 -18.07
N LEU A 98 -0.88 2.64 -17.37
CA LEU A 98 -0.69 4.07 -17.62
C LEU A 98 0.79 4.41 -17.85
N GLU A 99 1.15 4.79 -19.06
CA GLU A 99 2.50 5.31 -19.38
C GLU A 99 2.80 6.62 -18.64
N SER A 100 1.77 7.36 -18.24
CA SER A 100 1.86 8.58 -17.44
C SER A 100 2.34 8.38 -16.00
N CYS A 101 2.41 7.14 -15.51
CA CYS A 101 3.01 6.82 -14.22
C CYS A 101 4.54 6.71 -14.38
N ASN A 102 5.26 7.79 -14.09
CA ASN A 102 6.71 7.86 -14.33
C ASN A 102 7.51 6.97 -13.37
N LEU A 103 7.16 6.94 -12.10
CA LEU A 103 7.85 6.19 -11.04
C LEU A 103 6.86 5.56 -10.08
N LEU A 104 7.13 4.33 -9.66
CA LEU A 104 6.42 3.65 -8.58
C LEU A 104 7.37 3.35 -7.41
N VAL A 105 7.05 3.90 -6.24
CA VAL A 105 7.69 3.57 -4.97
C VAL A 105 6.84 2.50 -4.26
N LEU A 106 7.43 1.33 -4.03
CA LEU A 106 6.85 0.24 -3.25
C LEU A 106 7.34 0.39 -1.80
N LEU A 107 6.48 0.92 -0.92
CA LEU A 107 6.77 1.06 0.50
C LEU A 107 6.27 -0.16 1.27
N ASN A 108 7.17 -0.87 1.95
CA ASN A 108 6.86 -2.10 2.69
C ASN A 108 5.98 -3.07 1.90
N SER A 109 6.36 -3.37 0.68
CA SER A 109 5.60 -4.22 -0.23
C SER A 109 6.50 -5.14 -1.05
N ASN A 110 5.87 -6.03 -1.78
CA ASN A 110 6.53 -6.90 -2.76
C ASN A 110 5.83 -6.78 -4.13
N PHE A 111 6.34 -7.50 -5.13
CA PHE A 111 5.87 -7.42 -6.51
C PHE A 111 5.53 -8.78 -7.13
N TRP A 112 5.56 -9.85 -6.35
CA TRP A 112 5.23 -11.21 -6.80
C TRP A 112 3.87 -11.68 -6.29
N CYS A 113 3.32 -12.71 -6.92
CA CYS A 113 2.05 -13.32 -6.52
C CYS A 113 2.17 -14.14 -5.23
N ASP A 114 1.04 -14.39 -4.57
CA ASP A 114 0.99 -15.30 -3.42
C ASP A 114 1.28 -16.75 -3.87
N ASN A 115 2.10 -17.45 -3.10
CA ASN A 115 2.24 -18.90 -3.25
C ASN A 115 0.97 -19.62 -2.73
N GLU A 116 0.85 -20.93 -3.03
CA GLU A 116 -0.35 -21.70 -2.69
C GLU A 116 -0.67 -21.69 -1.18
N GLN A 117 0.36 -21.72 -0.31
CA GLN A 117 0.14 -21.66 1.13
C GLN A 117 -0.43 -20.29 1.54
N LYS A 118 0.12 -19.19 1.04
CA LYS A 118 -0.42 -17.83 1.29
C LYS A 118 -1.84 -17.67 0.76
N LYS A 119 -2.18 -18.24 -0.39
CA LYS A 119 -3.57 -18.25 -0.92
C LYS A 119 -4.53 -18.96 0.03
N ILE A 120 -4.12 -20.13 0.57
CA ILE A 120 -4.91 -20.85 1.57
C ILE A 120 -5.09 -20.01 2.84
N ASP A 121 -4.03 -19.37 3.32
CA ASP A 121 -4.08 -18.56 4.52
C ASP A 121 -4.99 -17.33 4.33
N ARG A 122 -5.01 -16.70 3.15
CA ARG A 122 -5.98 -15.65 2.86
C ARG A 122 -7.44 -16.14 2.90
N LEU A 123 -7.72 -17.34 2.42
CA LEU A 123 -9.06 -17.92 2.54
C LEU A 123 -9.46 -18.17 4.01
N ARG A 124 -8.49 -18.50 4.87
CA ARG A 124 -8.73 -18.60 6.32
C ARG A 124 -9.03 -17.24 6.92
N VAL A 125 -8.25 -16.21 6.54
CA VAL A 125 -8.50 -14.82 6.96
C VAL A 125 -9.91 -14.37 6.60
N VAL A 126 -10.37 -14.60 5.37
CA VAL A 126 -11.74 -14.29 4.94
C VAL A 126 -12.78 -14.94 5.87
N LYS A 127 -12.63 -16.23 6.18
CA LYS A 127 -13.54 -16.92 7.09
C LYS A 127 -13.54 -16.35 8.49
N ILE A 128 -12.38 -15.93 9.00
CA ILE A 128 -12.25 -15.32 10.33
C ILE A 128 -12.89 -13.92 10.32
N VAL A 129 -12.62 -13.11 9.32
CA VAL A 129 -13.15 -11.74 9.20
C VAL A 129 -14.67 -11.73 9.14
N LEU A 130 -15.28 -12.62 8.35
CA LEU A 130 -16.73 -12.72 8.23
C LEU A 130 -17.42 -13.16 9.53
N LYS A 131 -16.71 -13.85 10.44
CA LYS A 131 -17.25 -14.34 11.71
C LYS A 131 -16.84 -13.50 12.91
N ALA A 132 -15.65 -12.95 12.90
CA ALA A 132 -14.99 -12.37 14.08
C ALA A 132 -14.04 -11.22 13.68
N LYS A 133 -14.52 -10.27 12.88
CA LYS A 133 -13.75 -9.12 12.37
C LYS A 133 -12.93 -8.44 13.45
N ASN A 134 -13.56 -8.14 14.59
CA ASN A 134 -12.90 -7.40 15.68
C ASN A 134 -11.71 -8.17 16.27
N ILE A 135 -11.81 -9.50 16.37
CA ILE A 135 -10.70 -10.34 16.86
C ILE A 135 -9.55 -10.27 15.86
N PHE A 136 -9.85 -10.46 14.57
CA PHE A 136 -8.85 -10.38 13.51
C PHE A 136 -8.10 -9.03 13.52
N ILE A 137 -8.82 -7.91 13.54
CA ILE A 137 -8.22 -6.56 13.54
C ILE A 137 -7.34 -6.36 14.76
N ASN A 138 -7.83 -6.78 15.95
CA ASN A 138 -7.09 -6.61 17.19
C ASN A 138 -5.78 -7.40 17.25
N GLU A 139 -5.70 -8.53 16.56
CA GLU A 139 -4.50 -9.35 16.47
C GLU A 139 -3.59 -8.93 15.31
N ALA A 140 -4.17 -8.63 14.14
CA ALA A 140 -3.41 -8.34 12.93
C ALA A 140 -2.61 -7.03 13.03
N ILE A 141 -3.22 -5.93 13.46
CA ILE A 141 -2.60 -4.60 13.42
C ILE A 141 -1.33 -4.50 14.28
N PRO A 142 -1.29 -4.95 15.56
CA PRO A 142 -0.06 -4.89 16.35
C PRO A 142 1.09 -5.70 15.75
N ASN A 143 0.78 -6.79 15.05
CA ASN A 143 1.79 -7.65 14.41
C ASN A 143 2.48 -7.01 13.20
N LEU A 144 1.96 -5.89 12.67
CA LEU A 144 2.59 -5.12 11.61
C LEU A 144 3.82 -4.34 12.11
N PHE A 145 3.86 -4.03 13.40
CA PHE A 145 4.95 -3.27 14.01
C PHE A 145 6.12 -4.16 14.45
N TRP A 146 7.31 -3.62 14.38
CA TRP A 146 8.51 -4.26 14.95
C TRP A 146 8.42 -4.28 16.48
N LYS A 147 8.15 -3.08 17.08
CA LYS A 147 8.02 -2.89 18.53
C LYS A 147 6.67 -2.29 18.88
N PRO A 148 5.58 -3.08 18.88
CA PRO A 148 4.23 -2.56 19.09
C PRO A 148 4.03 -1.86 20.44
N GLU A 149 4.86 -2.21 21.45
CA GLU A 149 4.82 -1.57 22.76
C GLU A 149 5.19 -0.08 22.75
N LEU A 150 5.92 0.38 21.73
CA LEU A 150 6.30 1.79 21.54
C LEU A 150 5.26 2.61 20.79
N HIS A 151 4.29 1.95 20.12
CA HIS A 151 3.34 2.58 19.19
C HIS A 151 1.87 2.33 19.57
N LYS A 152 1.56 2.34 20.87
CA LYS A 152 0.23 1.98 21.38
C LYS A 152 -0.88 2.91 20.90
N ASP A 153 -0.59 4.21 20.80
CA ASP A 153 -1.57 5.21 20.36
C ASP A 153 -1.84 5.13 18.87
N GLU A 154 -0.79 4.90 18.05
CA GLU A 154 -0.90 4.69 16.62
C GLU A 154 -1.65 3.39 16.31
N ILE A 155 -1.31 2.30 17.00
CA ILE A 155 -2.01 1.01 16.89
C ILE A 155 -3.49 1.17 17.24
N LYS A 156 -3.80 1.95 18.29
CA LYS A 156 -5.18 2.21 18.68
C LYS A 156 -5.93 2.96 17.58
N LYS A 157 -5.34 4.02 17.01
CA LYS A 157 -5.94 4.79 15.90
C LYS A 157 -6.20 3.91 14.69
N LEU A 158 -5.22 3.10 14.28
CA LEU A 158 -5.35 2.18 13.15
C LEU A 158 -6.46 1.13 13.38
N LYS A 159 -6.55 0.57 14.59
CA LYS A 159 -7.65 -0.33 14.96
C LYS A 159 -8.99 0.35 14.87
N ASP A 160 -9.12 1.57 15.45
CA ASP A 160 -10.36 2.34 15.43
C ASP A 160 -10.81 2.66 13.99
N GLU A 161 -9.89 2.89 13.06
CA GLU A 161 -10.20 3.06 11.63
C GLU A 161 -10.59 1.73 10.97
N ALA A 162 -9.81 0.69 11.13
CA ALA A 162 -10.09 -0.62 10.53
C ALA A 162 -11.43 -1.21 11.02
N LEU A 163 -11.82 -0.95 12.26
CA LEU A 163 -13.09 -1.38 12.82
C LEU A 163 -14.31 -0.74 12.13
N LYS A 164 -14.15 0.41 11.45
CA LYS A 164 -15.23 1.06 10.68
C LYS A 164 -15.48 0.35 9.35
N MET A 165 -14.50 -0.39 8.81
CA MET A 165 -14.68 -1.16 7.58
C MET A 165 -15.72 -2.27 7.76
N SER A 166 -16.46 -2.59 6.71
CA SER A 166 -17.34 -3.77 6.72
C SER A 166 -16.52 -5.07 6.63
N SER A 167 -17.05 -6.16 7.12
CA SER A 167 -16.42 -7.49 6.98
C SER A 167 -16.25 -7.88 5.51
N GLU A 168 -17.23 -7.49 4.68
CA GLU A 168 -17.24 -7.73 3.24
C GLU A 168 -16.12 -6.98 2.53
N ALA A 169 -15.87 -5.71 2.88
CA ALA A 169 -14.78 -4.92 2.32
C ALA A 169 -13.40 -5.51 2.67
N ILE A 170 -13.20 -5.94 3.92
CA ILE A 170 -11.97 -6.61 4.35
C ILE A 170 -11.79 -7.94 3.64
N ALA A 171 -12.87 -8.73 3.50
CA ALA A 171 -12.86 -10.00 2.78
C ALA A 171 -12.54 -9.79 1.29
N TYR A 172 -13.16 -8.79 0.65
CA TYR A 172 -12.90 -8.41 -0.74
C TYR A 172 -11.42 -8.10 -0.95
N ALA A 173 -10.86 -7.18 -0.17
CA ALA A 173 -9.45 -6.79 -0.29
C ALA A 173 -8.51 -7.98 -0.07
N THR A 174 -8.84 -8.88 0.88
CA THR A 174 -8.08 -10.11 1.13
C THR A 174 -8.08 -11.03 -0.08
N LEU A 175 -9.23 -11.22 -0.74
CA LEU A 175 -9.35 -12.05 -1.94
C LEU A 175 -8.67 -11.40 -3.15
N ALA A 176 -8.81 -10.09 -3.33
CA ALA A 176 -8.13 -9.36 -4.39
C ALA A 176 -6.60 -9.52 -4.30
N MET A 177 -6.04 -9.40 -3.09
CA MET A 177 -4.61 -9.65 -2.87
C MET A 177 -4.19 -11.11 -3.10
N ARG A 178 -5.07 -12.09 -2.82
CA ARG A 178 -4.80 -13.51 -3.06
C ARG A 178 -4.51 -13.79 -4.53
N ASP A 179 -5.25 -13.16 -5.41
CA ASP A 179 -5.25 -13.45 -6.84
C ASP A 179 -4.39 -12.48 -7.66
N ARG A 180 -3.55 -11.68 -6.96
CA ARG A 180 -2.67 -10.70 -7.61
C ARG A 180 -1.67 -11.35 -8.56
N LYS A 181 -1.34 -10.61 -9.62
CA LYS A 181 -0.33 -10.99 -10.62
C LYS A 181 1.09 -10.92 -10.08
N ASP A 182 1.99 -11.58 -10.77
CA ASP A 182 3.43 -11.50 -10.56
C ASP A 182 4.01 -10.46 -11.54
N PHE A 183 4.69 -9.44 -10.99
CA PHE A 183 5.34 -8.36 -11.73
C PHE A 183 6.87 -8.45 -11.71
N SER A 184 7.43 -9.60 -11.31
CA SER A 184 8.88 -9.79 -11.20
C SER A 184 9.62 -9.55 -12.51
N LYS A 185 9.00 -9.92 -13.64
CA LYS A 185 9.56 -9.71 -14.95
C LYS A 185 9.64 -8.23 -15.32
N GLU A 186 8.55 -7.51 -15.14
CA GLU A 186 8.42 -6.08 -15.46
C GLU A 186 9.42 -5.24 -14.67
N ILE A 187 9.50 -5.45 -13.35
CA ILE A 187 10.43 -4.73 -12.48
C ILE A 187 11.89 -4.98 -12.88
N ASN A 188 12.23 -6.23 -13.19
CA ASN A 188 13.60 -6.58 -13.55
C ASN A 188 13.97 -6.15 -14.99
N GLN A 189 13.01 -5.94 -15.88
CA GLN A 189 13.25 -5.43 -17.22
C GLN A 189 13.36 -3.91 -17.31
N THR A 190 12.63 -3.18 -16.45
CA THR A 190 12.62 -1.71 -16.43
C THR A 190 12.89 -1.16 -15.02
N PRO A 191 14.04 -1.49 -14.42
CA PRO A 191 14.32 -1.21 -13.02
C PRO A 191 14.26 0.27 -12.65
N SER A 192 14.60 1.18 -13.57
CA SER A 192 14.56 2.64 -13.33
C SER A 192 13.17 3.20 -13.04
N GLY A 193 12.11 2.47 -13.36
CA GLY A 193 10.73 2.87 -13.09
C GLY A 193 10.23 2.51 -11.69
N TYR A 194 11.06 1.88 -10.85
CA TYR A 194 10.66 1.36 -9.55
C TYR A 194 11.69 1.64 -8.47
N VAL A 195 11.22 1.96 -7.28
CA VAL A 195 12.02 2.08 -6.05
C VAL A 195 11.33 1.28 -4.95
N LEU A 196 12.11 0.52 -4.20
CA LEU A 196 11.64 -0.22 -3.03
C LEU A 196 12.16 0.48 -1.78
N ILE A 197 11.26 0.70 -0.81
CA ILE A 197 11.58 1.20 0.54
C ILE A 197 11.03 0.20 1.53
N HIS A 198 11.89 -0.34 2.43
CA HIS A 198 11.49 -1.49 3.21
C HIS A 198 12.08 -1.50 4.61
N GLY A 199 11.24 -1.73 5.62
CA GLY A 199 11.68 -1.85 7.02
C GLY A 199 12.45 -3.14 7.27
N VAL A 200 13.60 -3.05 7.93
CA VAL A 200 14.50 -4.19 8.19
C VAL A 200 13.85 -5.33 8.97
N TYR A 201 12.84 -4.99 9.79
CA TYR A 201 12.13 -5.95 10.64
C TYR A 201 10.71 -6.26 10.15
N ASP A 202 10.42 -6.01 8.86
CA ASP A 202 9.13 -6.37 8.26
C ASP A 202 8.92 -7.89 8.31
N LYS A 203 7.87 -8.32 9.02
CA LYS A 203 7.53 -9.74 9.22
C LYS A 203 6.69 -10.31 8.07
N LEU A 204 6.11 -9.47 7.22
CA LEU A 204 5.25 -9.90 6.10
C LEU A 204 6.05 -10.16 4.83
N VAL A 205 7.10 -9.36 4.62
CA VAL A 205 8.01 -9.46 3.48
C VAL A 205 9.42 -9.31 4.00
N SER A 206 10.28 -10.31 3.84
CA SER A 206 11.66 -10.24 4.30
C SER A 206 12.55 -9.52 3.28
N ILE A 207 13.60 -8.85 3.76
CA ILE A 207 14.62 -8.25 2.88
C ILE A 207 15.27 -9.33 2.01
N SER A 208 15.56 -10.51 2.57
CA SER A 208 16.15 -11.61 1.82
C SER A 208 15.27 -12.10 0.67
N ASP A 209 13.94 -12.09 0.83
CA ASP A 209 13.01 -12.41 -0.28
C ASP A 209 13.07 -11.34 -1.38
N LEU A 210 13.16 -10.05 -1.02
CA LEU A 210 13.32 -8.95 -1.97
C LEU A 210 14.64 -9.07 -2.71
N GLU A 211 15.77 -9.17 -2.00
CA GLU A 211 17.13 -9.28 -2.57
C GLU A 211 17.27 -10.46 -3.52
N SER A 212 16.61 -11.59 -3.22
CA SER A 212 16.66 -12.77 -4.08
C SER A 212 15.90 -12.61 -5.41
N ARG A 213 15.05 -11.58 -5.55
CA ARG A 213 14.14 -11.39 -6.68
C ARG A 213 14.39 -10.14 -7.51
N ILE A 214 15.19 -9.20 -7.00
CA ILE A 214 15.58 -7.99 -7.74
C ILE A 214 16.97 -8.16 -8.34
N ASN A 215 17.15 -7.71 -9.59
CA ASN A 215 18.43 -7.78 -10.28
C ASN A 215 19.39 -6.64 -9.91
N SER A 216 18.87 -5.57 -9.28
CA SER A 216 19.66 -4.40 -8.89
C SER A 216 19.33 -3.96 -7.48
N LEU A 217 20.30 -4.07 -6.56
CA LEU A 217 20.16 -3.63 -5.16
C LEU A 217 20.09 -2.10 -5.00
N THR A 218 20.45 -1.33 -6.05
CA THR A 218 20.33 0.14 -6.02
C THR A 218 18.89 0.63 -5.94
N GLN A 219 17.92 -0.24 -6.21
CA GLN A 219 16.49 0.06 -6.12
C GLN A 219 15.93 -0.15 -4.70
N LEU A 220 16.64 -0.84 -3.81
CA LEU A 220 16.18 -1.17 -2.47
C LEU A 220 16.80 -0.22 -1.43
N ASN A 221 15.94 0.52 -0.76
CA ASN A 221 16.28 1.37 0.38
C ASN A 221 15.77 0.69 1.67
N ILE A 222 16.68 0.37 2.57
CA ILE A 222 16.37 -0.33 3.82
C ILE A 222 16.22 0.70 4.93
N ILE A 223 15.06 0.71 5.58
CA ILE A 223 14.74 1.57 6.71
C ILE A 223 15.09 0.85 8.00
N THR A 224 15.97 1.46 8.78
CA THR A 224 16.40 0.91 10.05
C THR A 224 15.31 1.06 11.11
N ASN A 225 15.35 0.22 12.14
CA ASN A 225 14.44 0.28 13.30
C ASN A 225 12.94 0.28 12.95
N ALA A 226 12.56 -0.33 11.85
CA ALA A 226 11.18 -0.36 11.37
C ALA A 226 10.75 -1.74 10.88
N GLY A 227 9.48 -2.08 11.14
CA GLY A 227 8.76 -3.24 10.60
C GLY A 227 7.94 -2.87 9.36
N HIS A 228 6.73 -3.42 9.26
CA HIS A 228 5.83 -3.17 8.13
C HIS A 228 5.24 -1.75 8.12
N MET A 229 5.18 -1.10 9.29
CA MET A 229 4.64 0.27 9.45
C MET A 229 5.77 1.31 9.50
N SER A 230 6.74 1.20 8.60
CA SER A 230 7.96 2.02 8.63
C SER A 230 7.70 3.53 8.56
N HIS A 231 6.62 3.97 7.91
CA HIS A 231 6.18 5.36 7.87
C HIS A 231 5.76 5.92 9.24
N ILE A 232 5.46 5.04 10.21
CA ILE A 232 5.20 5.40 11.61
C ILE A 232 6.46 5.17 12.45
N GLU A 233 7.09 4.02 12.28
CA GLU A 233 8.17 3.54 13.16
C GLU A 233 9.49 4.31 12.94
N ASN A 234 9.72 4.82 11.72
CA ASN A 234 10.90 5.63 11.37
C ASN A 234 10.56 6.62 10.23
N SER A 235 9.63 7.54 10.51
CA SER A 235 9.16 8.55 9.55
C SER A 235 10.27 9.46 9.04
N GLU A 236 11.28 9.76 9.86
CA GLU A 236 12.41 10.60 9.50
C GLU A 236 13.23 9.98 8.36
N GLU A 237 13.64 8.73 8.49
CA GLU A 237 14.43 8.03 7.47
C GLU A 237 13.60 7.81 6.17
N ILE A 238 12.28 7.56 6.30
CA ILE A 238 11.37 7.53 5.15
C ILE A 238 11.38 8.86 4.39
N MET A 239 11.26 9.99 5.11
CA MET A 239 11.28 11.32 4.48
C MET A 239 12.62 11.65 3.84
N GLU A 240 13.75 11.25 4.45
CA GLU A 240 15.07 11.41 3.83
C GLU A 240 15.18 10.67 2.49
N VAL A 241 14.64 9.45 2.42
CA VAL A 241 14.63 8.66 1.18
C VAL A 241 13.69 9.29 0.15
N LEU A 242 12.45 9.64 0.53
CA LEU A 242 11.49 10.26 -0.38
C LEU A 242 12.00 11.60 -0.94
N SER A 243 12.66 12.44 -0.12
CA SER A 243 13.24 13.72 -0.56
C SER A 243 14.41 13.57 -1.53
N LYS A 244 15.06 12.41 -1.59
CA LYS A 244 16.09 12.11 -2.60
C LYS A 244 15.51 11.60 -3.91
N ILE A 245 14.28 11.07 -3.85
CA ILE A 245 13.57 10.49 -5.00
C ILE A 245 12.79 11.57 -5.77
N PHE A 246 12.17 12.49 -5.05
CA PHE A 246 11.28 13.53 -5.60
C PHE A 246 11.89 14.93 -5.52
#